data_07e362e19f2556290568e7b58a787d31
#
_entry.id   07e362e19f2556290568e7b58a787d31
#
_cell.length_a   1.000
_cell.length_b   1.000
_cell.length_c   1.000
_cell.angle_alpha   90.00
_cell.angle_beta   90.00
_cell.angle_gamma   90.00
#
_symmetry.space_group_name_H-M   'P 1'
#
loop_
_entity.id
_entity.type
_entity.pdbx_description
1 polymer ?
#
loop_
_entity_poly.entity_id
_entity_poly.type
_entity_poly.pdbx_seq_one_letter_code
_entity_poly.pdbx_strand_id
1 'polypeptide(L)'
;FFHPKWIKPAVQVEYYIKAGLVLLGAEVLFNKILAIGIPGIFVAWVVTPIVLGSTFIFGQKVLKMPSKTLNITISADMSVCGPSAAIAVAAACRAKKEELTLSVGLSMVFTAIMMVAMPAFIKMIGLPEVLGGAWIGGTVDSTGSVAAAGAFLGPKALQVAATVKMIQNVLIGVSAFCVAIYFATKVEKRDDGQQVGAMEIWNRFPKFVIGFLGASIVLSTIAGSIGADL
;
A
#
# COMPACT_ATOMS: atom_id res chain seq x y z
N PHE A 1 -29.05 0.17 -5.62
CA PHE A 1 -28.63 -0.52 -4.40
C PHE A 1 -29.58 -0.12 -3.26
N PHE A 2 -30.34 -1.08 -2.75
CA PHE A 2 -31.30 -0.88 -1.68
C PHE A 2 -30.53 -0.82 -0.34
N HIS A 3 -30.38 0.36 0.28
CA HIS A 3 -29.80 0.50 1.61
C HIS A 3 -30.93 0.79 2.63
N PRO A 4 -31.41 -0.21 3.37
CA PRO A 4 -32.37 0.01 4.45
C PRO A 4 -31.78 0.98 5.49
N LYS A 5 -32.56 1.91 5.99
CA LYS A 5 -32.12 2.97 6.91
C LYS A 5 -31.49 2.43 8.22
N TRP A 6 -31.86 1.21 8.65
CA TRP A 6 -31.32 0.59 9.86
C TRP A 6 -29.91 0.03 9.70
N ILE A 7 -29.42 -0.18 8.46
CA ILE A 7 -28.05 -0.66 8.20
C ILE A 7 -27.04 0.51 8.20
N LYS A 8 -27.49 1.77 8.02
CA LYS A 8 -26.58 2.94 7.97
C LYS A 8 -25.61 3.03 9.15
N PRO A 9 -25.99 2.78 10.42
CA PRO A 9 -25.04 2.83 11.53
C PRO A 9 -23.98 1.71 11.49
N ALA A 10 -24.28 0.56 10.87
CA ALA A 10 -23.36 -0.56 10.75
C ALA A 10 -22.40 -0.41 9.57
N VAL A 11 -22.69 0.45 8.60
CA VAL A 11 -21.82 0.70 7.43
C VAL A 11 -20.75 1.74 7.80
N GLN A 12 -19.84 1.36 8.69
CA GLN A 12 -18.66 2.16 9.07
C GLN A 12 -17.44 1.70 8.28
N VAL A 13 -17.47 1.89 6.96
CA VAL A 13 -16.44 1.41 6.03
C VAL A 13 -15.04 1.88 6.45
N GLU A 14 -14.89 3.14 6.84
CA GLU A 14 -13.60 3.68 7.29
C GLU A 14 -13.06 2.99 8.55
N TYR A 15 -13.93 2.62 9.49
CA TYR A 15 -13.52 1.93 10.70
C TYR A 15 -13.03 0.51 10.38
N TYR A 16 -13.79 -0.24 9.60
CA TYR A 16 -13.41 -1.60 9.19
C TYR A 16 -12.13 -1.62 8.38
N ILE A 17 -11.93 -0.63 7.50
CA ILE A 17 -10.70 -0.50 6.73
C ILE A 17 -9.51 -0.21 7.65
N LYS A 18 -9.64 0.74 8.59
CA LYS A 18 -8.59 1.06 9.56
C LYS A 18 -8.25 -0.14 10.45
N ALA A 19 -9.26 -0.87 10.92
CA ALA A 19 -9.07 -2.11 11.68
C ALA A 19 -8.36 -3.18 10.84
N GLY A 20 -8.77 -3.38 9.59
CA GLY A 20 -8.11 -4.30 8.66
C GLY A 20 -6.64 -3.92 8.39
N LEU A 21 -6.32 -2.63 8.27
CA LEU A 21 -4.94 -2.16 8.11
C LEU A 21 -4.08 -2.40 9.35
N VAL A 22 -4.66 -2.30 10.56
CA VAL A 22 -3.96 -2.66 11.81
C VAL A 22 -3.69 -4.16 11.86
N LEU A 23 -4.67 -4.99 11.48
CA LEU A 23 -4.50 -6.44 11.41
C LEU A 23 -3.47 -6.86 10.35
N LEU A 24 -3.40 -6.15 9.23
CA LEU A 24 -2.37 -6.38 8.22
C LEU A 24 -0.95 -6.18 8.79
N GLY A 25 -0.78 -5.28 9.75
CA GLY A 25 0.48 -5.11 10.48
C GLY A 25 0.92 -6.38 11.22
N ALA A 26 -0.03 -7.20 11.63
CA ALA A 26 0.23 -8.48 12.29
C ALA A 26 0.85 -9.53 11.36
N GLU A 27 0.62 -9.44 10.05
CA GLU A 27 1.20 -10.35 9.06
C GLU A 27 2.68 -10.02 8.78
N VAL A 28 3.12 -8.81 9.15
CA VAL A 28 4.49 -8.33 8.92
C VAL A 28 5.41 -8.84 10.03
N LEU A 29 5.99 -10.01 9.82
CA LEU A 29 6.97 -10.61 10.74
C LEU A 29 8.38 -10.16 10.38
N PHE A 30 9.06 -9.46 11.29
CA PHE A 30 10.42 -8.95 11.08
C PHE A 30 11.42 -10.05 10.72
N ASN A 31 11.27 -11.24 11.28
CA ASN A 31 12.16 -12.39 10.99
C ASN A 31 12.08 -12.81 9.51
N LYS A 32 10.90 -12.78 8.89
CA LYS A 32 10.72 -13.10 7.46
C LYS A 32 11.32 -11.99 6.56
N ILE A 33 11.26 -10.74 7.00
CA ILE A 33 11.90 -9.62 6.30
C ILE A 33 13.42 -9.83 6.23
N LEU A 34 14.03 -10.25 7.33
CA LEU A 34 15.47 -10.52 7.39
C LEU A 34 15.87 -11.73 6.54
N ALA A 35 15.00 -12.73 6.37
CA ALA A 35 15.27 -13.94 5.60
C ALA A 35 15.43 -13.70 4.09
N ILE A 36 14.74 -12.70 3.52
CA ILE A 36 14.88 -12.33 2.09
C ILE A 36 16.09 -11.43 1.84
N GLY A 37 16.58 -10.77 2.90
CA GLY A 37 17.80 -9.96 2.85
C GLY A 37 17.71 -8.69 2.02
N ILE A 38 18.89 -8.13 1.71
CA ILE A 38 19.07 -6.84 1.05
C ILE A 38 18.28 -6.69 -0.27
N PRO A 39 18.23 -7.68 -1.19
CA PRO A 39 17.50 -7.53 -2.45
C PRO A 39 16.00 -7.25 -2.29
N GLY A 40 15.32 -7.92 -1.37
CA GLY A 40 13.89 -7.71 -1.13
C GLY A 40 13.60 -6.33 -0.53
N ILE A 41 14.46 -5.88 0.40
CA ILE A 41 14.38 -4.54 0.98
C ILE A 41 14.62 -3.49 -0.10
N PHE A 42 15.61 -3.69 -0.99
CA PHE A 42 15.89 -2.78 -2.08
C PHE A 42 14.69 -2.61 -3.01
N VAL A 43 14.09 -3.71 -3.47
CA VAL A 43 12.90 -3.67 -4.34
C VAL A 43 11.76 -2.91 -3.66
N ALA A 44 11.46 -3.21 -2.41
CA ALA A 44 10.36 -2.56 -1.72
C ALA A 44 10.65 -1.10 -1.36
N TRP A 45 11.83 -0.78 -0.82
CA TRP A 45 12.11 0.51 -0.19
C TRP A 45 12.80 1.53 -1.10
N VAL A 46 13.40 1.11 -2.20
CA VAL A 46 13.99 2.02 -3.18
C VAL A 46 13.10 2.18 -4.40
N VAL A 47 12.66 1.06 -4.98
CA VAL A 47 11.85 1.11 -6.22
C VAL A 47 10.49 1.72 -5.97
N THR A 48 9.81 1.35 -4.88
CA THR A 48 8.44 1.86 -4.60
C THR A 48 8.35 3.38 -4.48
N PRO A 49 9.20 4.09 -3.68
CA PRO A 49 9.18 5.54 -3.66
C PRO A 49 9.53 6.20 -5.00
N ILE A 50 10.43 5.59 -5.79
CA ILE A 50 10.76 6.07 -7.13
C ILE A 50 9.54 5.97 -8.04
N VAL A 51 8.84 4.83 -8.03
CA VAL A 51 7.61 4.63 -8.81
C VAL A 51 6.53 5.61 -8.39
N LEU A 52 6.29 5.78 -7.08
CA LEU A 52 5.32 6.74 -6.54
C LEU A 52 5.63 8.17 -7.00
N GLY A 53 6.89 8.60 -6.87
CA GLY A 53 7.32 9.94 -7.26
C GLY A 53 7.25 10.15 -8.78
N SER A 54 7.70 9.19 -9.56
CA SER A 54 7.69 9.28 -11.03
C SER A 54 6.27 9.28 -11.61
N THR A 55 5.38 8.44 -11.10
CA THR A 55 3.95 8.41 -11.50
C THR A 55 3.24 9.71 -11.14
N PHE A 56 3.50 10.25 -9.94
CA PHE A 56 2.96 11.54 -9.54
C PHE A 56 3.44 12.68 -10.45
N ILE A 57 4.75 12.74 -10.75
CA ILE A 57 5.33 13.75 -11.63
C ILE A 57 4.78 13.59 -13.05
N PHE A 58 4.68 12.38 -13.56
CA PHE A 58 4.12 12.08 -14.87
C PHE A 58 2.66 12.54 -14.97
N GLY A 59 1.83 12.21 -13.99
CA GLY A 59 0.45 12.65 -13.93
C GLY A 59 0.28 14.16 -13.89
N GLN A 60 1.18 14.88 -13.17
CA GLN A 60 1.11 16.34 -13.08
C GLN A 60 1.69 17.05 -14.30
N LYS A 61 2.84 16.60 -14.82
CA LYS A 61 3.57 17.32 -15.90
C LYS A 61 3.14 16.87 -17.30
N VAL A 62 2.90 15.57 -17.51
CA VAL A 62 2.61 15.01 -18.84
C VAL A 62 1.10 14.95 -19.06
N LEU A 63 0.37 14.28 -18.16
CA LEU A 63 -1.08 14.15 -18.28
C LEU A 63 -1.84 15.40 -17.85
N LYS A 64 -1.15 16.34 -17.16
CA LYS A 64 -1.75 17.59 -16.65
C LYS A 64 -3.05 17.35 -15.87
N MET A 65 -3.05 16.33 -15.00
CA MET A 65 -4.22 15.99 -14.21
C MET A 65 -4.68 17.18 -13.37
N PRO A 66 -5.98 17.54 -13.43
CA PRO A 66 -6.49 18.74 -12.74
C PRO A 66 -6.48 18.57 -11.22
N SER A 67 -6.68 17.36 -10.71
CA SER A 67 -6.69 17.08 -9.27
C SER A 67 -5.36 16.47 -8.82
N LYS A 68 -4.66 17.21 -7.93
CA LYS A 68 -3.44 16.71 -7.29
C LYS A 68 -3.72 15.59 -6.29
N THR A 69 -4.87 15.66 -5.61
CA THR A 69 -5.31 14.64 -4.64
C THR A 69 -5.65 13.33 -5.35
N LEU A 70 -6.35 13.36 -6.48
CA LEU A 70 -6.58 12.18 -7.31
C LEU A 70 -5.27 11.59 -7.81
N ASN A 71 -4.37 12.43 -8.35
CA ASN A 71 -3.11 11.97 -8.90
C ASN A 71 -2.23 11.26 -7.86
N ILE A 72 -2.06 11.86 -6.67
CA ILE A 72 -1.24 11.24 -5.62
C ILE A 72 -1.90 9.96 -5.06
N THR A 73 -3.22 9.91 -4.99
CA THR A 73 -3.97 8.73 -4.57
C THR A 73 -3.77 7.57 -5.55
N ILE A 74 -3.91 7.81 -6.86
CA ILE A 74 -3.63 6.80 -7.90
C ILE A 74 -2.15 6.39 -7.86
N SER A 75 -1.23 7.36 -7.71
CA SER A 75 0.20 7.06 -7.68
C SER A 75 0.57 6.16 -6.50
N ALA A 76 -0.02 6.37 -5.33
CA ALA A 76 0.20 5.54 -4.16
C ALA A 76 -0.49 4.17 -4.27
N ASP A 77 -1.68 4.14 -4.83
CA ASP A 77 -2.45 2.93 -5.12
C ASP A 77 -1.61 1.94 -5.95
N MET A 78 -1.11 2.41 -7.09
CA MET A 78 -0.36 1.61 -8.06
C MET A 78 1.11 1.37 -7.70
N SER A 79 1.62 1.99 -6.63
CA SER A 79 3.04 1.88 -6.28
C SER A 79 3.30 1.03 -5.05
N VAL A 80 2.35 0.93 -4.13
CA VAL A 80 2.57 0.29 -2.82
C VAL A 80 1.79 -1.02 -2.71
N CYS A 81 0.49 -0.96 -2.43
CA CYS A 81 -0.30 -2.16 -2.15
C CYS A 81 -1.77 -2.03 -2.60
N GLY A 82 -2.04 -1.20 -3.58
CA GLY A 82 -3.38 -0.99 -4.11
C GLY A 82 -4.30 -0.25 -3.12
N PRO A 83 -5.52 -0.75 -2.92
CA PRO A 83 -6.55 -0.05 -2.14
C PRO A 83 -6.12 0.42 -0.75
N SER A 84 -5.27 -0.33 -0.06
CA SER A 84 -4.80 0.03 1.29
C SER A 84 -3.98 1.31 1.29
N ALA A 85 -3.06 1.46 0.32
CA ALA A 85 -2.26 2.67 0.15
C ALA A 85 -3.13 3.84 -0.33
N ALA A 86 -4.05 3.60 -1.27
CA ALA A 86 -4.99 4.61 -1.74
C ALA A 86 -5.78 5.23 -0.59
N ILE A 87 -6.34 4.40 0.29
CA ILE A 87 -7.13 4.85 1.44
C ILE A 87 -6.28 5.66 2.42
N ALA A 88 -5.08 5.16 2.73
CA ALA A 88 -4.16 5.84 3.64
C ALA A 88 -3.75 7.23 3.12
N VAL A 89 -3.37 7.29 1.84
CA VAL A 89 -2.93 8.52 1.19
C VAL A 89 -4.09 9.47 0.93
N ALA A 90 -5.27 8.97 0.52
CA ALA A 90 -6.46 9.78 0.34
C ALA A 90 -6.88 10.47 1.65
N ALA A 91 -6.79 9.77 2.77
CA ALA A 91 -7.02 10.37 4.09
C ALA A 91 -5.97 11.43 4.43
N ALA A 92 -4.70 11.20 4.10
CA ALA A 92 -3.59 12.10 4.36
C ALA A 92 -3.68 13.42 3.55
N CYS A 93 -4.10 13.34 2.28
CA CYS A 93 -4.26 14.50 1.38
C CYS A 93 -5.69 15.04 1.31
N ARG A 94 -6.63 14.53 2.13
CA ARG A 94 -8.05 14.92 2.13
C ARG A 94 -8.71 14.78 0.74
N ALA A 95 -8.39 13.70 0.02
CA ALA A 95 -8.99 13.41 -1.27
C ALA A 95 -10.50 13.22 -1.16
N LYS A 96 -11.22 13.54 -2.22
CA LYS A 96 -12.67 13.34 -2.29
C LYS A 96 -13.00 11.84 -2.36
N LYS A 97 -14.19 11.46 -1.87
CA LYS A 97 -14.63 10.05 -1.89
C LYS A 97 -14.70 9.49 -3.30
N GLU A 98 -15.10 10.31 -4.27
CA GLU A 98 -15.17 9.95 -5.68
C GLU A 98 -13.78 9.67 -6.26
N GLU A 99 -12.77 10.46 -5.86
CA GLU A 99 -11.37 10.27 -6.29
C GLU A 99 -10.79 8.97 -5.75
N LEU A 100 -11.06 8.67 -4.47
CA LEU A 100 -10.67 7.40 -3.86
C LEU A 100 -11.37 6.22 -4.53
N THR A 101 -12.68 6.33 -4.76
CA THR A 101 -13.46 5.26 -5.40
C THR A 101 -12.96 4.98 -6.82
N LEU A 102 -12.62 6.03 -7.58
CA LEU A 102 -12.05 5.90 -8.91
C LEU A 102 -10.68 5.20 -8.87
N SER A 103 -9.79 5.65 -7.98
CA SER A 103 -8.47 5.05 -7.82
C SER A 103 -8.56 3.56 -7.51
N VAL A 104 -9.31 3.20 -6.46
CA VAL A 104 -9.50 1.80 -6.04
C VAL A 104 -10.16 0.97 -7.13
N GLY A 105 -11.16 1.53 -7.85
CA GLY A 105 -11.81 0.83 -8.96
C GLY A 105 -10.84 0.48 -10.09
N LEU A 106 -9.98 1.42 -10.49
CA LEU A 106 -8.95 1.19 -11.49
C LEU A 106 -7.93 0.13 -11.02
N SER A 107 -7.43 0.28 -9.81
CA SER A 107 -6.48 -0.65 -9.19
C SER A 107 -7.03 -2.08 -9.18
N MET A 108 -8.28 -2.28 -8.78
CA MET A 108 -8.91 -3.61 -8.75
C MET A 108 -8.96 -4.27 -10.13
N VAL A 109 -9.29 -3.50 -11.18
CA VAL A 109 -9.31 -4.02 -12.56
C VAL A 109 -7.92 -4.42 -13.02
N PHE A 110 -6.92 -3.55 -12.84
CA PHE A 110 -5.55 -3.86 -13.24
C PHE A 110 -4.95 -5.01 -12.42
N THR A 111 -5.22 -5.06 -11.11
CA THR A 111 -4.79 -6.15 -10.25
C THR A 111 -5.35 -7.50 -10.71
N ALA A 112 -6.63 -7.54 -11.09
CA ALA A 112 -7.24 -8.78 -11.62
C ALA A 112 -6.57 -9.24 -12.93
N ILE A 113 -6.27 -8.32 -13.83
CA ILE A 113 -5.54 -8.61 -15.06
C ILE A 113 -4.11 -9.10 -14.75
N MET A 114 -3.38 -8.37 -13.90
CA MET A 114 -2.00 -8.69 -13.56
C MET A 114 -1.86 -10.01 -12.80
N MET A 115 -2.83 -10.36 -11.96
CA MET A 115 -2.83 -11.63 -11.22
C MET A 115 -2.76 -12.85 -12.13
N VAL A 116 -3.32 -12.75 -13.35
CA VAL A 116 -3.31 -13.83 -14.35
C VAL A 116 -2.21 -13.65 -15.38
N ALA A 117 -2.07 -12.44 -15.92
CA ALA A 117 -1.16 -12.15 -17.02
C ALA A 117 0.32 -12.24 -16.60
N MET A 118 0.68 -11.74 -15.41
CA MET A 118 2.08 -11.74 -14.97
C MET A 118 2.67 -13.14 -14.77
N PRO A 119 2.03 -14.07 -14.04
CA PRO A 119 2.58 -15.43 -13.92
C PRO A 119 2.69 -16.14 -15.27
N ALA A 120 1.71 -15.94 -16.17
CA ALA A 120 1.76 -16.50 -17.50
C ALA A 120 2.95 -15.95 -18.31
N PHE A 121 3.16 -14.63 -18.26
CA PHE A 121 4.29 -13.97 -18.91
C PHE A 121 5.64 -14.42 -18.35
N ILE A 122 5.77 -14.51 -17.01
CA ILE A 122 6.99 -14.96 -16.33
C ILE A 122 7.34 -16.40 -16.74
N LYS A 123 6.34 -17.30 -16.83
CA LYS A 123 6.55 -18.66 -17.33
C LYS A 123 6.99 -18.67 -18.80
N MET A 124 6.39 -17.83 -19.63
CA MET A 124 6.71 -17.74 -21.05
C MET A 124 8.16 -17.33 -21.32
N ILE A 125 8.71 -16.39 -20.51
CA ILE A 125 10.11 -15.93 -20.64
C ILE A 125 11.10 -16.80 -19.84
N GLY A 126 10.63 -17.83 -19.13
CA GLY A 126 11.49 -18.79 -18.44
C GLY A 126 12.23 -18.25 -17.22
N LEU A 127 11.68 -17.24 -16.52
CA LEU A 127 12.32 -16.71 -15.31
C LEU A 127 12.29 -17.75 -14.17
N PRO A 128 13.38 -17.83 -13.35
CA PRO A 128 13.39 -18.62 -12.13
C PRO A 128 12.28 -18.23 -11.16
N GLU A 129 11.72 -19.18 -10.41
CA GLU A 129 10.63 -18.96 -9.45
C GLU A 129 10.91 -17.81 -8.46
N VAL A 130 12.15 -17.72 -7.96
CA VAL A 130 12.53 -16.68 -6.98
C VAL A 130 12.43 -15.29 -7.59
N LEU A 131 12.97 -15.10 -8.81
CA LEU A 131 12.89 -13.80 -9.50
C LEU A 131 11.47 -13.48 -9.93
N GLY A 132 10.74 -14.48 -10.44
CA GLY A 132 9.32 -14.32 -10.78
C GLY A 132 8.47 -13.97 -9.55
N GLY A 133 8.72 -14.62 -8.43
CA GLY A 133 8.08 -14.30 -7.16
C GLY A 133 8.38 -12.88 -6.67
N ALA A 134 9.65 -12.46 -6.74
CA ALA A 134 10.03 -11.10 -6.37
C ALA A 134 9.37 -10.05 -7.27
N TRP A 135 9.29 -10.31 -8.57
CA TRP A 135 8.62 -9.43 -9.52
C TRP A 135 7.12 -9.32 -9.23
N ILE A 136 6.43 -10.44 -9.04
CA ILE A 136 5.00 -10.45 -8.66
C ILE A 136 4.79 -9.68 -7.35
N GLY A 137 5.59 -9.96 -6.33
CA GLY A 137 5.47 -9.31 -5.02
C GLY A 137 5.65 -7.81 -5.05
N GLY A 138 6.56 -7.31 -5.91
CA GLY A 138 6.83 -5.88 -6.08
C GLY A 138 5.85 -5.14 -6.98
N THR A 139 5.07 -5.85 -7.82
CA THR A 139 4.30 -5.23 -8.90
C THR A 139 2.80 -5.44 -8.78
N VAL A 140 2.34 -6.63 -8.38
CA VAL A 140 0.90 -6.89 -8.18
C VAL A 140 0.43 -6.19 -6.91
N ASP A 141 -0.66 -5.42 -6.98
CA ASP A 141 -1.02 -4.48 -5.93
C ASP A 141 -1.50 -5.14 -4.64
N SER A 142 -2.50 -6.01 -4.68
CA SER A 142 -3.09 -6.55 -3.44
C SER A 142 -2.38 -7.80 -2.93
N THR A 143 -2.26 -7.95 -1.60
CA THR A 143 -1.60 -9.09 -0.95
C THR A 143 -2.24 -10.43 -1.35
N GLY A 144 -3.57 -10.49 -1.42
CA GLY A 144 -4.27 -11.71 -1.85
C GLY A 144 -3.98 -12.10 -3.30
N SER A 145 -3.94 -11.10 -4.19
CA SER A 145 -3.62 -11.32 -5.61
C SER A 145 -2.16 -11.72 -5.81
N VAL A 146 -1.25 -11.16 -5.01
CA VAL A 146 0.18 -11.55 -4.98
C VAL A 146 0.32 -13.01 -4.58
N ALA A 147 -0.38 -13.44 -3.53
CA ALA A 147 -0.35 -14.85 -3.11
C ALA A 147 -0.90 -15.78 -4.19
N ALA A 148 -2.03 -15.43 -4.82
CA ALA A 148 -2.61 -16.21 -5.90
C ALA A 148 -1.66 -16.29 -7.13
N ALA A 149 -1.12 -15.16 -7.57
CA ALA A 149 -0.18 -15.10 -8.68
C ALA A 149 1.13 -15.85 -8.40
N GLY A 150 1.67 -15.73 -7.17
CA GLY A 150 2.86 -16.45 -6.71
C GLY A 150 2.65 -17.96 -6.67
N ALA A 151 1.50 -18.41 -6.16
CA ALA A 151 1.14 -19.83 -6.13
C ALA A 151 1.07 -20.46 -7.53
N PHE A 152 0.66 -19.67 -8.53
CA PHE A 152 0.61 -20.13 -9.92
C PHE A 152 1.99 -20.42 -10.53
N LEU A 153 3.04 -19.76 -10.02
CA LEU A 153 4.42 -20.03 -10.42
C LEU A 153 5.03 -21.21 -9.67
N GLY A 154 4.73 -21.36 -8.39
CA GLY A 154 5.24 -22.43 -7.54
C GLY A 154 5.39 -22.02 -6.07
N PRO A 155 5.70 -22.99 -5.16
CA PRO A 155 5.75 -22.72 -3.73
C PRO A 155 6.83 -21.70 -3.33
N LYS A 156 8.00 -21.74 -3.98
CA LYS A 156 9.08 -20.78 -3.72
C LYS A 156 8.70 -19.37 -4.18
N ALA A 157 8.06 -19.27 -5.36
CA ALA A 157 7.58 -17.99 -5.87
C ALA A 157 6.52 -17.37 -4.96
N LEU A 158 5.59 -18.17 -4.42
CA LEU A 158 4.59 -17.74 -3.45
C LEU A 158 5.25 -17.14 -2.20
N GLN A 159 6.20 -17.85 -1.62
CA GLN A 159 6.90 -17.41 -0.40
C GLN A 159 7.64 -16.08 -0.62
N VAL A 160 8.39 -15.98 -1.71
CA VAL A 160 9.14 -14.76 -2.05
C VAL A 160 8.19 -13.60 -2.35
N ALA A 161 7.15 -13.82 -3.16
CA ALA A 161 6.18 -12.81 -3.52
C ALA A 161 5.44 -12.25 -2.28
N ALA A 162 4.95 -13.13 -1.41
CA ALA A 162 4.29 -12.74 -0.18
C ALA A 162 5.23 -11.91 0.72
N THR A 163 6.49 -12.33 0.87
CA THR A 163 7.43 -11.61 1.74
C THR A 163 7.83 -10.26 1.17
N VAL A 164 8.09 -10.14 -0.13
CA VAL A 164 8.35 -8.84 -0.78
C VAL A 164 7.16 -7.90 -0.59
N LYS A 165 5.93 -8.40 -0.77
CA LYS A 165 4.70 -7.61 -0.53
C LYS A 165 4.56 -7.18 0.92
N MET A 166 4.86 -8.04 1.90
CA MET A 166 4.84 -7.67 3.33
C MET A 166 5.82 -6.54 3.65
N ILE A 167 7.04 -6.62 3.10
CA ILE A 167 8.05 -5.54 3.24
C ILE A 167 7.53 -4.24 2.63
N GLN A 168 6.89 -4.32 1.46
CA GLN A 168 6.31 -3.17 0.78
C GLN A 168 5.15 -2.54 1.58
N ASN A 169 4.32 -3.36 2.25
CA ASN A 169 3.19 -2.89 3.05
C ASN A 169 3.61 -1.97 4.21
N VAL A 170 4.83 -2.09 4.74
CA VAL A 170 5.38 -1.16 5.73
C VAL A 170 5.42 0.27 5.19
N LEU A 171 5.62 0.44 3.88
CA LEU A 171 5.65 1.75 3.23
C LEU A 171 4.30 2.46 3.17
N ILE A 172 3.18 1.80 3.46
CA ILE A 172 1.85 2.44 3.50
C ILE A 172 1.88 3.64 4.46
N GLY A 173 2.36 3.40 5.68
CA GLY A 173 2.46 4.44 6.70
C GLY A 173 3.45 5.54 6.36
N VAL A 174 4.61 5.15 5.86
CA VAL A 174 5.67 6.10 5.46
C VAL A 174 5.19 6.98 4.31
N SER A 175 4.58 6.40 3.27
CA SER A 175 4.05 7.12 2.13
C SER A 175 2.93 8.08 2.53
N ALA A 176 1.98 7.62 3.36
CA ALA A 176 0.89 8.46 3.85
C ALA A 176 1.41 9.63 4.69
N PHE A 177 2.43 9.41 5.52
CA PHE A 177 3.07 10.47 6.30
C PHE A 177 3.79 11.50 5.43
N CYS A 178 4.59 11.05 4.46
CA CYS A 178 5.28 11.93 3.52
C CYS A 178 4.27 12.77 2.71
N VAL A 179 3.18 12.16 2.24
CA VAL A 179 2.12 12.87 1.52
C VAL A 179 1.40 13.87 2.42
N ALA A 180 1.11 13.52 3.67
CA ALA A 180 0.51 14.45 4.63
C ALA A 180 1.35 15.72 4.80
N ILE A 181 2.66 15.56 5.00
CA ILE A 181 3.61 16.69 5.11
C ILE A 181 3.64 17.51 3.80
N TYR A 182 3.79 16.84 2.66
CA TYR A 182 3.86 17.51 1.37
C TYR A 182 2.60 18.34 1.08
N PHE A 183 1.42 17.77 1.29
CA PHE A 183 0.17 18.48 1.05
C PHE A 183 -0.05 19.62 2.04
N ALA A 184 0.24 19.39 3.33
CA ALA A 184 0.15 20.42 4.34
C ALA A 184 1.07 21.62 4.07
N THR A 185 2.30 21.37 3.58
CA THR A 185 3.32 22.43 3.44
C THR A 185 3.36 23.07 2.06
N LYS A 186 3.05 22.33 0.99
CA LYS A 186 3.28 22.79 -0.39
C LYS A 186 2.01 22.95 -1.22
N VAL A 187 0.95 22.21 -0.94
CA VAL A 187 -0.27 22.21 -1.77
C VAL A 187 -1.35 23.09 -1.16
N GLU A 188 -1.59 22.94 0.13
CA GLU A 188 -2.55 23.75 0.85
C GLU A 188 -1.86 25.00 1.41
N LYS A 189 -1.53 25.95 0.52
CA LYS A 189 -1.10 27.28 0.97
C LYS A 189 -2.29 27.96 1.64
N ARG A 190 -2.19 28.20 2.95
CA ARG A 190 -3.08 29.13 3.63
C ARG A 190 -2.74 30.54 3.16
N ASP A 191 -3.75 31.32 2.80
CA ASP A 191 -3.61 32.74 2.43
C ASP A 191 -3.05 33.61 3.60
N ASP A 192 -3.03 33.07 4.82
CA ASP A 192 -2.63 33.80 6.03
C ASP A 192 -1.12 33.73 6.36
N GLY A 193 -0.27 33.16 5.51
CA GLY A 193 1.17 33.11 5.76
C GLY A 193 1.60 32.31 7.00
N GLN A 194 0.67 31.69 7.73
CA GLN A 194 0.98 30.88 8.90
C GLN A 194 1.61 29.54 8.49
N GLN A 195 2.76 29.25 9.08
CA GLN A 195 3.40 27.94 8.95
C GLN A 195 2.49 26.85 9.54
N VAL A 196 2.41 25.73 8.81
CA VAL A 196 1.65 24.55 9.28
C VAL A 196 2.26 24.06 10.59
N GLY A 197 1.53 24.22 11.68
CA GLY A 197 1.98 23.79 12.99
C GLY A 197 2.12 22.27 13.10
N ALA A 198 2.99 21.79 13.99
CA ALA A 198 3.18 20.37 14.26
C ALA A 198 1.87 19.65 14.62
N MET A 199 0.92 20.35 15.24
CA MET A 199 -0.39 19.81 15.59
C MET A 199 -1.25 19.51 14.35
N GLU A 200 -1.16 20.32 13.29
CA GLU A 200 -1.87 20.07 12.03
C GLU A 200 -1.32 18.80 11.34
N ILE A 201 0.01 18.62 11.34
CA ILE A 201 0.66 17.41 10.83
C ILE A 201 0.22 16.19 11.64
N TRP A 202 0.16 16.30 12.96
CA TRP A 202 -0.31 15.23 13.84
C TRP A 202 -1.79 14.88 13.62
N ASN A 203 -2.64 15.87 13.39
CA ASN A 203 -4.05 15.65 13.10
C ASN A 203 -4.29 14.95 11.75
N ARG A 204 -3.38 15.16 10.78
CA ARG A 204 -3.41 14.49 9.46
C ARG A 204 -2.72 13.15 9.46
N PHE A 205 -1.90 12.88 10.47
CA PHE A 205 -1.23 11.60 10.58
C PHE A 205 -2.26 10.47 10.67
N PRO A 206 -2.21 9.50 9.76
CA PRO A 206 -3.17 8.39 9.76
C PRO A 206 -2.88 7.51 10.98
N LYS A 207 -3.64 7.71 12.05
CA LYS A 207 -3.42 7.07 13.37
C LYS A 207 -3.42 5.54 13.34
N PHE A 208 -4.04 4.92 12.32
CA PHE A 208 -3.96 3.47 12.13
C PHE A 208 -2.52 2.98 11.90
N VAL A 209 -1.60 3.84 11.44
CA VAL A 209 -0.17 3.49 11.25
C VAL A 209 0.47 3.12 12.59
N ILE A 210 0.09 3.81 13.68
CA ILE A 210 0.57 3.47 15.03
C ILE A 210 0.06 2.07 15.42
N GLY A 211 -1.22 1.79 15.14
CA GLY A 211 -1.80 0.46 15.37
C GLY A 211 -1.14 -0.63 14.52
N PHE A 212 -0.87 -0.33 13.24
CA PHE A 212 -0.15 -1.22 12.32
C PHE A 212 1.24 -1.58 12.84
N LEU A 213 2.05 -0.59 13.20
CA LEU A 213 3.39 -0.82 13.76
C LEU A 213 3.32 -1.55 15.10
N GLY A 214 2.38 -1.17 15.98
CA GLY A 214 2.17 -1.83 17.26
C GLY A 214 1.81 -3.30 17.10
N ALA A 215 0.88 -3.64 16.20
CA ALA A 215 0.50 -5.02 15.90
C ALA A 215 1.69 -5.83 15.34
N SER A 216 2.47 -5.24 14.43
CA SER A 216 3.66 -5.86 13.86
C SER A 216 4.72 -6.18 14.93
N ILE A 217 5.01 -5.24 15.83
CA ILE A 217 5.98 -5.43 16.92
C ILE A 217 5.50 -6.51 17.90
N VAL A 218 4.25 -6.42 18.37
CA VAL A 218 3.69 -7.37 19.33
C VAL A 218 3.71 -8.79 18.79
N LEU A 219 3.26 -9.00 17.54
CA LEU A 219 3.25 -10.35 16.98
C LEU A 219 4.64 -10.87 16.63
N SER A 220 5.56 -10.00 16.18
CA SER A 220 6.95 -10.40 15.97
C SER A 220 7.63 -10.83 17.28
N THR A 221 7.34 -10.15 18.40
CA THR A 221 7.89 -10.54 19.71
C THR A 221 7.25 -11.83 20.23
N ILE A 222 5.95 -12.00 20.08
CA ILE A 222 5.25 -13.23 20.48
C ILE A 222 5.72 -14.43 19.63
N ALA A 223 5.80 -14.28 18.32
CA ALA A 223 6.29 -15.34 17.43
C ALA A 223 7.74 -15.73 17.76
N GLY A 224 8.59 -14.75 18.06
CA GLY A 224 9.97 -15.00 18.49
C GLY A 224 10.08 -15.70 19.84
N SER A 225 9.17 -15.45 20.78
CA SER A 225 9.17 -16.08 22.11
C SER A 225 8.60 -17.51 22.12
N ILE A 226 7.70 -17.83 21.19
CA ILE A 226 7.06 -19.15 21.09
C ILE A 226 7.86 -20.10 20.19
N GLY A 227 8.88 -19.59 19.47
CA GLY A 227 9.66 -20.39 18.51
C GLY A 227 8.82 -20.88 17.33
N ALA A 228 7.67 -20.24 17.10
CA ALA A 228 6.77 -20.58 16.01
C ALA A 228 7.29 -19.92 14.73
N ASP A 229 7.88 -20.71 13.86
CA ASP A 229 8.03 -20.37 12.45
C ASP A 229 6.66 -20.40 11.78
N LEU A 230 5.91 -19.31 11.98
CA LEU A 230 4.61 -19.07 11.31
C LEU A 230 4.81 -18.60 9.88
#